data_4290ff305f076e1d875a8379c4a128e4
#
_entry.id   4290ff305f076e1d875a8379c4a128e4
#
_cell.length_a   1.000
_cell.length_b   1.000
_cell.length_c   1.000
_cell.angle_alpha   90.00
_cell.angle_beta   90.00
_cell.angle_gamma   90.00
#
_symmetry.space_group_name_H-M   'P 1'
#
loop_
_entity.id
_entity.type
_entity.pdbx_description
1 polymer ?
#
loop_
_entity_poly.entity_id
_entity_poly.type
_entity_poly.pdbx_seq_one_letter_code
_entity_poly.pdbx_strand_id
1 'polypeptide(L)'
;PEREKSLRELYQYQGIDTCAGDGLCSIACPVDIDTGRMMKVLRGREMGATGTKVADLVAEHFGAVSTTTRLSLSAAHLAHTALGTSVMQGLTSGVRKLSGSRIPLWNPFMPTSCRLPAKSVNIGSESPRVVYFPSCSSRTMGPARGDPEREPLPDKFEGLLRKAGYTVVYPSDCDRLCCGMPFESKGAFSQADAKLRMTEQALVEASRNGQNPVVFDTSPCTYRMKQNLEADLRLFDITEFIHDFLMARLAIRKLPEVVALHPTCSTRKMGLVDKLQNIAETCAAQVIVPEEVSCCGWAGDKGFTVPELNESAVRNLRPSLSDDCVAGYSTGRTCEIGLSFHSGRYYRSIAYLLDRCSEPKEPLSERELDERGT
;
A
#
# COMPACT_ATOMS: atom_id res chain seq x y z
N PRO A 1 -26.06 21.66 27.86
CA PRO A 1 -24.61 21.64 28.14
C PRO A 1 -24.05 20.25 28.44
N GLU A 2 -24.60 19.49 29.43
CA GLU A 2 -24.08 18.15 29.77
C GLU A 2 -24.27 17.13 28.66
N ARG A 3 -25.46 17.09 28.03
CA ARG A 3 -25.72 16.19 26.89
C ARG A 3 -24.83 16.50 25.70
N GLU A 4 -24.52 17.77 25.42
CA GLU A 4 -23.62 18.16 24.35
C GLU A 4 -22.18 17.69 24.64
N LYS A 5 -21.71 17.85 25.88
CA LYS A 5 -20.40 17.38 26.32
C LYS A 5 -20.28 15.86 26.16
N SER A 6 -21.26 15.13 26.66
CA SER A 6 -21.30 13.66 26.51
C SER A 6 -21.32 13.20 25.06
N LEU A 7 -22.09 13.87 24.19
CA LEU A 7 -22.12 13.56 22.76
C LEU A 7 -20.77 13.86 22.09
N ARG A 8 -20.08 14.94 22.45
CA ARG A 8 -18.74 15.26 21.92
C ARG A 8 -17.71 14.22 22.36
N GLU A 9 -17.73 13.78 23.60
CA GLU A 9 -16.83 12.74 24.12
C GLU A 9 -17.05 11.39 23.41
N LEU A 10 -18.30 10.98 23.21
CA LEU A 10 -18.64 9.79 22.46
C LEU A 10 -18.23 9.91 20.99
N TYR A 11 -18.45 11.06 20.36
CA TYR A 11 -18.13 11.31 18.97
C TYR A 11 -16.63 11.33 18.71
N GLN A 12 -15.81 11.74 19.71
CA GLN A 12 -14.37 11.70 19.63
C GLN A 12 -13.89 10.29 19.30
N TYR A 13 -14.25 9.31 20.11
CA TYR A 13 -13.82 7.94 19.90
C TYR A 13 -14.59 7.27 18.73
N GLN A 14 -15.92 7.27 18.76
CA GLN A 14 -16.73 6.52 17.79
C GLN A 14 -16.75 7.12 16.38
N GLY A 15 -16.45 8.39 16.24
CA GLY A 15 -16.39 9.10 14.96
C GLY A 15 -14.96 9.43 14.55
N ILE A 16 -14.33 10.37 15.25
CA ILE A 16 -13.05 10.96 14.83
C ILE A 16 -11.90 9.95 14.90
N ASP A 17 -11.78 9.22 16.01
CA ASP A 17 -10.65 8.31 16.21
C ASP A 17 -10.81 6.98 15.48
N THR A 18 -11.99 6.40 15.43
CA THR A 18 -12.23 5.07 14.84
C THR A 18 -12.64 5.11 13.37
N CYS A 19 -12.92 6.28 12.78
CA CYS A 19 -13.17 6.36 11.34
C CYS A 19 -11.91 5.98 10.55
N ALA A 20 -12.02 5.02 9.64
CA ALA A 20 -10.93 4.66 8.73
C ALA A 20 -10.54 5.81 7.78
N GLY A 21 -11.46 6.72 7.47
CA GLY A 21 -11.25 7.79 6.50
C GLY A 21 -11.00 7.27 5.09
N ASP A 22 -11.45 6.06 4.80
CA ASP A 22 -11.26 5.37 3.52
C ASP A 22 -12.21 5.85 2.42
N GLY A 23 -13.31 6.51 2.80
CA GLY A 23 -14.32 7.06 1.89
C GLY A 23 -15.20 6.01 1.21
N LEU A 24 -15.25 4.76 1.69
CA LEU A 24 -16.19 3.75 1.18
C LEU A 24 -17.65 4.12 1.47
N CYS A 25 -17.88 4.94 2.49
CA CYS A 25 -19.19 5.50 2.78
C CYS A 25 -19.76 6.32 1.62
N SER A 26 -18.91 7.00 0.81
CA SER A 26 -19.39 7.73 -0.36
C SER A 26 -19.84 6.79 -1.49
N ILE A 27 -19.14 5.67 -1.68
CA ILE A 27 -19.53 4.66 -2.69
C ILE A 27 -20.91 4.03 -2.35
N ALA A 28 -21.15 3.81 -1.06
CA ALA A 28 -22.41 3.25 -0.59
C ALA A 28 -23.55 4.29 -0.49
N CYS A 29 -23.23 5.57 -0.52
CA CYS A 29 -24.20 6.65 -0.38
C CYS A 29 -24.78 7.06 -1.73
N PRO A 30 -26.12 7.04 -1.93
CA PRO A 30 -26.73 7.41 -3.21
C PRO A 30 -26.53 8.89 -3.59
N VAL A 31 -26.07 9.72 -2.66
CA VAL A 31 -25.78 11.16 -2.86
C VAL A 31 -24.30 11.48 -2.61
N ASP A 32 -23.43 10.47 -2.64
CA ASP A 32 -21.97 10.58 -2.58
C ASP A 32 -21.41 11.34 -1.34
N ILE A 33 -22.01 11.14 -0.17
CA ILE A 33 -21.54 11.78 1.07
C ILE A 33 -20.31 11.03 1.62
N ASP A 34 -19.14 11.66 1.55
CA ASP A 34 -17.88 11.16 2.15
C ASP A 34 -17.72 11.69 3.59
N THR A 35 -18.21 10.91 4.57
CA THR A 35 -18.00 11.22 5.98
C THR A 35 -16.54 11.10 6.41
N GLY A 36 -15.73 10.29 5.73
CA GLY A 36 -14.30 10.18 5.97
C GLY A 36 -13.55 11.48 5.73
N ARG A 37 -13.94 12.24 4.70
CA ARG A 37 -13.41 13.59 4.45
C ARG A 37 -13.74 14.55 5.59
N MET A 38 -14.98 14.51 6.08
CA MET A 38 -15.40 15.32 7.24
C MET A 38 -14.54 14.97 8.49
N MET A 39 -14.30 13.68 8.75
CA MET A 39 -13.46 13.26 9.89
C MET A 39 -12.02 13.78 9.76
N LYS A 40 -11.44 13.79 8.57
CA LYS A 40 -10.11 14.38 8.36
C LYS A 40 -10.08 15.87 8.68
N VAL A 41 -11.11 16.62 8.29
CA VAL A 41 -11.24 18.06 8.62
C VAL A 41 -11.36 18.26 10.14
N LEU A 42 -12.15 17.45 10.83
CA LEU A 42 -12.29 17.52 12.28
C LEU A 42 -10.96 17.21 13.00
N ARG A 43 -10.23 16.18 12.57
CA ARG A 43 -8.87 15.88 13.08
C ARG A 43 -7.93 17.08 12.91
N GLY A 44 -7.99 17.76 11.78
CA GLY A 44 -7.18 18.95 11.52
C GLY A 44 -7.51 20.11 12.48
N ARG A 45 -8.79 20.31 12.79
CA ARG A 45 -9.22 21.33 13.76
C ARG A 45 -8.75 21.02 15.19
N GLU A 46 -8.67 19.73 15.55
CA GLU A 46 -8.27 19.29 16.88
C GLU A 46 -6.74 19.19 17.05
N MET A 47 -5.99 19.20 15.97
CA MET A 47 -4.52 19.00 15.99
C MET A 47 -3.79 20.02 16.87
N GLY A 48 -4.27 21.25 16.96
CA GLY A 48 -3.66 22.32 17.73
C GLY A 48 -2.25 22.71 17.25
N ALA A 49 -1.66 23.74 17.85
CA ALA A 49 -0.37 24.27 17.43
C ALA A 49 0.80 23.26 17.60
N THR A 50 0.79 22.46 18.65
CA THR A 50 1.84 21.46 18.88
C THR A 50 1.79 20.35 17.84
N GLY A 51 0.61 19.84 17.51
CA GLY A 51 0.42 18.82 16.47
C GLY A 51 0.86 19.33 15.11
N THR A 52 0.54 20.59 14.77
CA THR A 52 0.98 21.22 13.52
C THR A 52 2.49 21.31 13.45
N LYS A 53 3.18 21.78 14.51
CA LYS A 53 4.64 21.83 14.55
C LYS A 53 5.29 20.45 14.38
N VAL A 54 4.72 19.41 14.98
CA VAL A 54 5.20 18.03 14.78
C VAL A 54 5.00 17.60 13.34
N ALA A 55 3.86 17.89 12.73
CA ALA A 55 3.60 17.58 11.33
C ALA A 55 4.55 18.31 10.39
N ASP A 56 4.88 19.60 10.65
CA ASP A 56 5.87 20.37 9.93
C ASP A 56 7.24 19.72 10.00
N LEU A 57 7.71 19.41 11.19
CA LEU A 57 9.01 18.76 11.42
C LEU A 57 9.12 17.41 10.69
N VAL A 58 8.06 16.59 10.77
CA VAL A 58 8.01 15.29 10.08
C VAL A 58 8.00 15.48 8.55
N ALA A 59 7.28 16.47 8.03
CA ALA A 59 7.23 16.75 6.60
C ALA A 59 8.58 17.27 6.08
N GLU A 60 9.24 18.16 6.81
CA GLU A 60 10.54 18.72 6.46
C GLU A 60 11.63 17.64 6.46
N HIS A 61 11.65 16.79 7.49
CA HIS A 61 12.67 15.76 7.68
C HIS A 61 12.19 14.35 7.29
N PHE A 62 11.30 14.23 6.30
CA PHE A 62 10.64 12.98 5.94
C PHE A 62 11.61 11.84 5.60
N GLY A 63 12.74 12.14 4.95
CA GLY A 63 13.79 11.17 4.66
C GLY A 63 14.44 10.60 5.94
N ALA A 64 14.69 11.46 6.93
CA ALA A 64 15.20 11.01 8.23
C ALA A 64 14.18 10.16 8.98
N VAL A 65 12.90 10.54 8.94
CA VAL A 65 11.79 9.75 9.51
C VAL A 65 11.71 8.36 8.86
N SER A 66 11.79 8.27 7.53
CA SER A 66 11.82 7.00 6.81
C SER A 66 13.01 6.13 7.21
N THR A 67 14.19 6.73 7.35
CA THR A 67 15.41 6.03 7.79
C THR A 67 15.28 5.53 9.23
N THR A 68 14.79 6.37 10.14
CA THR A 68 14.54 5.99 11.54
C THR A 68 13.52 4.85 11.62
N THR A 69 12.46 4.87 10.81
CA THR A 69 11.49 3.78 10.74
C THR A 69 12.15 2.48 10.32
N ARG A 70 13.01 2.49 9.29
CA ARG A 70 13.75 1.30 8.86
C ARG A 70 14.66 0.74 9.96
N LEU A 71 15.39 1.62 10.63
CA LEU A 71 16.27 1.22 11.74
C LEU A 71 15.48 0.64 12.92
N SER A 72 14.35 1.26 13.26
CA SER A 72 13.45 0.77 14.31
C SER A 72 12.87 -0.61 13.98
N LEU A 73 12.45 -0.84 12.72
CA LEU A 73 11.99 -2.16 12.28
C LEU A 73 13.10 -3.20 12.32
N SER A 74 14.33 -2.84 11.95
CA SER A 74 15.50 -3.74 12.06
C SER A 74 15.81 -4.10 13.53
N ALA A 75 15.80 -3.12 14.42
CA ALA A 75 16.00 -3.33 15.84
C ALA A 75 14.89 -4.20 16.46
N ALA A 76 13.64 -3.92 16.12
CA ALA A 76 12.49 -4.71 16.56
C ALA A 76 12.55 -6.16 16.03
N HIS A 77 13.03 -6.36 14.80
CA HIS A 77 13.25 -7.69 14.25
C HIS A 77 14.33 -8.47 15.02
N LEU A 78 15.45 -7.84 15.37
CA LEU A 78 16.48 -8.44 16.19
C LEU A 78 15.97 -8.79 17.59
N ALA A 79 15.28 -7.85 18.23
CA ALA A 79 14.66 -8.08 19.53
C ALA A 79 13.69 -9.24 19.51
N HIS A 80 12.82 -9.32 18.48
CA HIS A 80 11.91 -10.45 18.33
C HIS A 80 12.64 -11.77 18.10
N THR A 81 13.75 -11.76 17.36
CA THR A 81 14.54 -12.99 17.14
C THR A 81 15.11 -13.53 18.45
N ALA A 82 15.49 -12.64 19.36
CA ALA A 82 16.03 -13.01 20.66
C ALA A 82 14.94 -13.38 21.70
N LEU A 83 13.82 -12.65 21.71
CA LEU A 83 12.80 -12.73 22.77
C LEU A 83 11.57 -13.56 22.39
N GLY A 84 11.30 -13.72 21.10
CA GLY A 84 10.11 -14.41 20.60
C GLY A 84 8.81 -13.56 20.63
N THR A 85 7.75 -14.09 20.01
CA THR A 85 6.49 -13.36 19.81
C THR A 85 5.77 -13.02 21.12
N SER A 86 5.68 -14.00 22.05
CA SER A 86 4.91 -13.82 23.30
C SER A 86 5.51 -12.73 24.20
N VAL A 87 6.85 -12.69 24.31
CA VAL A 87 7.54 -11.66 25.11
C VAL A 87 7.38 -10.28 24.45
N MET A 88 7.52 -10.18 23.14
CA MET A 88 7.32 -8.93 22.41
C MET A 88 5.87 -8.40 22.53
N GLN A 89 4.87 -9.29 22.48
CA GLN A 89 3.48 -8.92 22.72
C GLN A 89 3.26 -8.43 24.15
N GLY A 90 3.80 -9.12 25.14
CA GLY A 90 3.73 -8.72 26.56
C GLY A 90 4.37 -7.34 26.80
N LEU A 91 5.58 -7.12 26.30
CA LEU A 91 6.30 -5.85 26.41
C LEU A 91 5.53 -4.69 25.73
N THR A 92 5.10 -4.87 24.48
CA THR A 92 4.37 -3.81 23.77
C THR A 92 3.01 -3.54 24.39
N SER A 93 2.33 -4.54 24.95
CA SER A 93 1.07 -4.37 25.71
C SER A 93 1.28 -3.58 26.99
N GLY A 94 2.36 -3.86 27.75
CA GLY A 94 2.73 -3.13 28.96
C GLY A 94 3.06 -1.67 28.67
N VAL A 95 3.97 -1.43 27.72
CA VAL A 95 4.36 -0.06 27.32
C VAL A 95 3.17 0.70 26.72
N ARG A 96 2.28 0.03 25.97
CA ARG A 96 1.06 0.63 25.44
C ARG A 96 0.14 1.18 26.55
N LYS A 97 -0.08 0.42 27.62
CA LYS A 97 -0.88 0.86 28.77
C LYS A 97 -0.29 2.12 29.41
N LEU A 98 1.04 2.18 29.54
CA LEU A 98 1.75 3.33 30.12
C LEU A 98 1.77 4.55 29.19
N SER A 99 1.74 4.37 27.87
CA SER A 99 1.81 5.44 26.88
C SER A 99 0.45 5.98 26.42
N GLY A 100 -0.66 5.57 27.07
CA GLY A 100 -2.01 5.97 26.65
C GLY A 100 -2.36 5.48 25.24
N SER A 101 -2.08 4.22 24.96
CA SER A 101 -2.39 3.55 23.68
C SER A 101 -1.63 4.06 22.43
N ARG A 102 -0.53 4.81 22.63
CA ARG A 102 0.27 5.37 21.51
C ARG A 102 1.24 4.40 20.89
N ILE A 103 1.70 3.40 21.64
CA ILE A 103 2.65 2.40 21.15
C ILE A 103 1.90 1.30 20.40
N PRO A 104 2.39 0.90 19.19
CA PRO A 104 1.83 -0.20 18.41
C PRO A 104 1.87 -1.52 19.20
N LEU A 105 0.79 -2.30 19.07
CA LEU A 105 0.81 -3.69 19.54
C LEU A 105 1.63 -4.55 18.58
N TRP A 106 2.47 -5.40 19.14
CA TRP A 106 3.23 -6.36 18.34
C TRP A 106 2.32 -7.50 17.86
N ASN A 107 2.44 -7.87 16.58
CA ASN A 107 1.84 -9.06 16.03
C ASN A 107 2.88 -9.89 15.23
N PRO A 108 2.65 -11.19 14.99
CA PRO A 108 3.63 -12.04 14.31
C PRO A 108 3.89 -11.67 12.85
N PHE A 109 2.99 -10.93 12.21
CA PHE A 109 3.07 -10.50 10.82
C PHE A 109 3.63 -9.07 10.64
N MET A 110 4.26 -8.53 11.70
CA MET A 110 4.94 -7.23 11.57
C MET A 110 6.00 -7.28 10.47
N PRO A 111 6.12 -6.21 9.67
CA PRO A 111 7.05 -6.18 8.56
C PRO A 111 8.50 -6.15 9.04
N THR A 112 9.38 -6.71 8.25
CA THR A 112 10.82 -6.47 8.36
C THR A 112 11.18 -5.09 7.82
N SER A 113 12.41 -4.65 8.01
CA SER A 113 12.90 -3.43 7.36
C SER A 113 13.09 -3.66 5.85
N CYS A 114 12.75 -2.66 5.05
CA CYS A 114 13.07 -2.66 3.62
C CYS A 114 14.43 -2.00 3.38
N ARG A 115 15.16 -2.49 2.37
CA ARG A 115 16.32 -1.78 1.81
C ARG A 115 15.83 -0.73 0.82
N LEU A 116 16.62 0.32 0.65
CA LEU A 116 16.37 1.27 -0.42
C LEU A 116 16.54 0.58 -1.78
N PRO A 117 15.67 0.87 -2.77
CA PRO A 117 15.88 0.38 -4.11
C PRO A 117 17.24 0.85 -4.64
N ALA A 118 17.90 -0.01 -5.39
CA ALA A 118 19.15 0.35 -6.07
C ALA A 118 18.88 1.53 -7.03
N LYS A 119 19.90 2.38 -7.24
CA LYS A 119 19.81 3.45 -8.25
C LYS A 119 19.55 2.81 -9.63
N SER A 120 18.70 3.45 -10.42
CA SER A 120 18.34 3.00 -11.77
C SER A 120 19.59 2.67 -12.61
N VAL A 121 19.60 1.46 -13.17
CA VAL A 121 20.61 1.06 -14.16
C VAL A 121 20.04 1.34 -15.54
N ASN A 122 20.71 2.15 -16.34
CA ASN A 122 20.34 2.36 -17.75
C ASN A 122 20.56 1.06 -18.54
N ILE A 123 19.47 0.42 -18.92
CA ILE A 123 19.49 -0.70 -19.88
C ILE A 123 19.07 -0.12 -21.21
N GLY A 124 19.98 -0.06 -22.19
CA GLY A 124 19.75 0.24 -23.61
C GLY A 124 18.84 1.44 -23.96
N SER A 125 19.07 2.06 -25.09
CA SER A 125 18.32 3.25 -25.55
C SER A 125 16.94 2.93 -26.16
N GLU A 126 16.63 1.68 -26.47
CA GLU A 126 15.44 1.29 -27.24
C GLU A 126 14.26 0.74 -26.39
N SER A 127 14.50 0.34 -25.14
CA SER A 127 13.45 -0.21 -24.29
C SER A 127 12.46 0.87 -23.80
N PRO A 128 11.15 0.58 -23.75
CA PRO A 128 10.17 1.51 -23.20
C PRO A 128 10.51 1.84 -21.75
N ARG A 129 10.40 3.12 -21.40
CA ARG A 129 10.71 3.61 -20.04
C ARG A 129 9.47 3.74 -19.20
N VAL A 130 9.61 3.43 -17.93
CA VAL A 130 8.57 3.64 -16.91
C VAL A 130 9.19 4.28 -15.68
N VAL A 131 8.55 5.30 -15.14
CA VAL A 131 8.91 5.88 -13.85
C VAL A 131 8.22 5.06 -12.77
N TYR A 132 9.00 4.41 -11.92
CA TYR A 132 8.48 3.68 -10.79
C TYR A 132 8.62 4.53 -9.52
N PHE A 133 7.49 4.80 -8.89
CA PHE A 133 7.43 5.46 -7.59
C PHE A 133 7.06 4.45 -6.50
N PRO A 134 8.03 3.84 -5.81
CA PRO A 134 7.75 3.01 -4.65
C PRO A 134 7.21 3.88 -3.52
N SER A 135 6.09 3.49 -2.92
CA SER A 135 5.47 4.21 -1.82
C SER A 135 6.40 4.28 -0.59
N CYS A 136 6.16 5.26 0.29
CA CYS A 136 6.94 5.36 1.53
C CYS A 136 6.78 4.11 2.41
N SER A 137 5.60 3.47 2.41
CA SER A 137 5.37 2.21 3.11
C SER A 137 6.18 1.06 2.52
N SER A 138 6.24 0.93 1.20
CA SER A 138 7.02 -0.12 0.53
C SER A 138 8.53 0.07 0.70
N ARG A 139 8.99 1.33 0.74
CA ARG A 139 10.41 1.66 0.98
C ARG A 139 10.86 1.46 2.43
N THR A 140 9.95 1.41 3.37
CA THR A 140 10.27 1.25 4.79
C THR A 140 9.96 -0.14 5.32
N MET A 141 8.91 -0.78 4.82
CA MET A 141 8.35 -2.04 5.30
C MET A 141 8.58 -3.14 4.29
N GLY A 142 9.52 -4.01 4.56
CA GLY A 142 9.78 -5.24 3.80
C GLY A 142 8.70 -6.31 4.03
N PRO A 143 8.91 -7.53 3.55
CA PRO A 143 8.00 -8.66 3.78
C PRO A 143 7.68 -8.89 5.24
N ALA A 144 6.55 -9.53 5.52
CA ALA A 144 6.18 -9.91 6.87
C ALA A 144 7.22 -10.89 7.45
N ARG A 145 7.42 -10.81 8.77
CA ARG A 145 8.30 -11.77 9.44
C ARG A 145 7.76 -13.20 9.26
N GLY A 146 8.67 -14.12 8.92
CA GLY A 146 8.31 -15.53 8.68
C GLY A 146 7.70 -15.81 7.31
N ASP A 147 7.46 -14.80 6.51
CA ASP A 147 7.05 -14.97 5.12
C ASP A 147 8.14 -15.72 4.35
N PRO A 148 7.82 -16.81 3.61
CA PRO A 148 8.78 -17.47 2.72
C PRO A 148 9.28 -16.53 1.60
N GLU A 149 8.45 -15.58 1.16
CA GLU A 149 8.88 -14.53 0.23
C GLU A 149 9.70 -13.48 0.98
N ARG A 150 10.96 -13.34 0.61
CA ARG A 150 11.94 -12.48 1.31
C ARG A 150 12.27 -11.19 0.58
N GLU A 151 11.98 -11.14 -0.71
CA GLU A 151 12.30 -10.00 -1.53
C GLU A 151 11.32 -8.85 -1.25
N PRO A 152 11.81 -7.61 -1.00
CA PRO A 152 10.95 -6.46 -0.80
C PRO A 152 10.15 -6.11 -2.06
N LEU A 153 8.95 -5.53 -1.88
CA LEU A 153 8.09 -5.13 -3.01
C LEU A 153 8.79 -4.21 -4.04
N PRO A 154 9.60 -3.22 -3.66
CA PRO A 154 10.29 -2.40 -4.64
C PRO A 154 11.21 -3.19 -5.57
N ASP A 155 11.99 -4.13 -5.02
CA ASP A 155 12.89 -4.97 -5.81
C ASP A 155 12.10 -5.96 -6.67
N LYS A 156 11.07 -6.59 -6.09
CA LYS A 156 10.17 -7.52 -6.78
C LYS A 156 9.46 -6.86 -7.97
N PHE A 157 8.89 -5.68 -7.77
CA PHE A 157 8.17 -5.01 -8.84
C PHE A 157 9.11 -4.42 -9.90
N GLU A 158 10.28 -3.91 -9.52
CA GLU A 158 11.31 -3.56 -10.48
C GLU A 158 11.72 -4.76 -11.33
N GLY A 159 11.96 -5.92 -10.71
CA GLY A 159 12.26 -7.17 -11.40
C GLY A 159 11.18 -7.55 -12.41
N LEU A 160 9.91 -7.44 -12.02
CA LEU A 160 8.76 -7.72 -12.88
C LEU A 160 8.66 -6.73 -14.05
N LEU A 161 8.90 -5.43 -13.83
CA LEU A 161 8.96 -4.43 -14.90
C LEU A 161 10.08 -4.74 -15.91
N ARG A 162 11.26 -5.12 -15.42
CA ARG A 162 12.40 -5.53 -16.26
C ARG A 162 12.11 -6.83 -17.01
N LYS A 163 11.49 -7.81 -16.36
CA LYS A 163 11.02 -9.06 -16.97
C LYS A 163 10.09 -8.79 -18.17
N ALA A 164 9.25 -7.76 -18.09
CA ALA A 164 8.37 -7.30 -19.17
C ALA A 164 9.06 -6.37 -20.18
N GLY A 165 10.37 -6.17 -20.09
CA GLY A 165 11.17 -5.39 -21.06
C GLY A 165 11.18 -3.89 -20.83
N TYR A 166 10.82 -3.40 -19.63
CA TYR A 166 10.88 -1.98 -19.32
C TYR A 166 12.23 -1.55 -18.73
N THR A 167 12.67 -0.35 -19.10
CA THR A 167 13.72 0.38 -18.37
C THR A 167 13.07 1.17 -17.25
N VAL A 168 13.45 0.86 -15.99
CA VAL A 168 12.88 1.49 -14.81
C VAL A 168 13.66 2.74 -14.43
N VAL A 169 12.96 3.83 -14.22
CA VAL A 169 13.49 5.12 -13.77
C VAL A 169 12.89 5.45 -12.40
N TYR A 170 13.72 5.83 -11.45
CA TYR A 170 13.26 6.33 -10.15
C TYR A 170 13.30 7.86 -10.13
N PRO A 171 12.34 8.54 -9.49
CA PRO A 171 12.45 9.97 -9.24
C PRO A 171 13.66 10.26 -8.34
N SER A 172 14.26 11.42 -8.53
CA SER A 172 15.34 11.90 -7.66
C SER A 172 14.86 12.04 -6.22
N ASP A 173 15.77 11.84 -5.26
CA ASP A 173 15.50 12.00 -3.82
C ASP A 173 14.26 11.23 -3.31
N CYS A 174 13.99 10.06 -3.89
CA CYS A 174 12.79 9.26 -3.64
C CYS A 174 12.47 9.08 -2.14
N ASP A 175 13.49 9.00 -1.27
CA ASP A 175 13.31 8.87 0.19
C ASP A 175 12.62 10.07 0.85
N ARG A 176 12.74 11.25 0.26
CA ARG A 176 12.13 12.48 0.76
C ARG A 176 10.71 12.70 0.24
N LEU A 177 10.31 11.94 -0.79
CA LEU A 177 9.03 12.06 -1.47
C LEU A 177 7.92 11.30 -0.74
N CYS A 178 6.71 11.84 -0.79
CA CYS A 178 5.50 11.22 -0.25
C CYS A 178 4.28 11.76 -0.97
N CYS A 179 3.29 10.91 -1.27
CA CYS A 179 2.01 11.34 -1.83
C CYS A 179 1.21 12.27 -0.88
N GLY A 180 1.60 12.40 0.38
CA GLY A 180 0.92 13.21 1.39
C GLY A 180 -0.20 12.50 2.16
N MET A 181 -0.60 11.28 1.80
CA MET A 181 -1.69 10.54 2.45
C MET A 181 -1.52 10.40 3.98
N PRO A 182 -0.33 10.13 4.55
CA PRO A 182 -0.16 10.03 6.00
C PRO A 182 -0.49 11.33 6.74
N PHE A 183 -0.21 12.47 6.14
CA PHE A 183 -0.52 13.79 6.69
C PHE A 183 -2.00 14.11 6.56
N GLU A 184 -2.58 13.90 5.37
CA GLU A 184 -4.00 14.13 5.12
C GLU A 184 -4.90 13.32 6.05
N SER A 185 -4.56 12.04 6.29
CA SER A 185 -5.33 11.17 7.19
C SER A 185 -5.42 11.69 8.62
N LYS A 186 -4.45 12.51 9.04
CA LYS A 186 -4.41 13.18 10.35
C LYS A 186 -5.00 14.59 10.33
N GLY A 187 -5.40 15.10 9.15
CA GLY A 187 -5.90 16.47 8.98
C GLY A 187 -4.81 17.54 8.80
N ALA A 188 -3.55 17.13 8.61
CA ALA A 188 -2.42 18.02 8.32
C ALA A 188 -2.38 18.34 6.81
N PHE A 189 -3.37 19.06 6.31
CA PHE A 189 -3.58 19.28 4.88
C PHE A 189 -2.45 20.07 4.22
N SER A 190 -1.95 21.15 4.85
CA SER A 190 -0.85 21.93 4.31
C SER A 190 0.43 21.13 4.10
N GLN A 191 0.77 20.26 5.05
CA GLN A 191 1.92 19.36 4.96
C GLN A 191 1.69 18.27 3.91
N ALA A 192 0.44 17.79 3.82
CA ALA A 192 0.04 16.81 2.80
C ALA A 192 0.21 17.38 1.40
N ASP A 193 -0.21 18.61 1.17
CA ASP A 193 -0.12 19.28 -0.12
C ASP A 193 1.32 19.67 -0.45
N ALA A 194 2.10 20.14 0.51
CA ALA A 194 3.52 20.40 0.32
C ALA A 194 4.28 19.14 -0.14
N LYS A 195 3.98 17.98 0.46
CA LYS A 195 4.58 16.69 0.04
C LYS A 195 4.09 16.25 -1.33
N LEU A 196 2.83 16.47 -1.64
CA LEU A 196 2.28 16.17 -2.97
C LEU A 196 3.00 17.01 -4.03
N ARG A 197 3.12 18.33 -3.86
CA ARG A 197 3.79 19.21 -4.83
C ARG A 197 5.26 18.87 -5.04
N MET A 198 5.97 18.55 -3.96
CA MET A 198 7.36 18.09 -4.05
C MET A 198 7.47 16.78 -4.85
N THR A 199 6.53 15.85 -4.63
CA THR A 199 6.50 14.58 -5.36
C THR A 199 6.11 14.80 -6.82
N GLU A 200 5.13 15.64 -7.09
CA GLU A 200 4.70 16.04 -8.44
C GLU A 200 5.88 16.57 -9.27
N GLN A 201 6.63 17.53 -8.72
CA GLN A 201 7.79 18.10 -9.39
C GLN A 201 8.83 17.02 -9.75
N ALA A 202 9.16 16.13 -8.82
CA ALA A 202 10.10 15.05 -9.08
C ALA A 202 9.60 14.04 -10.12
N LEU A 203 8.27 13.81 -10.18
CA LEU A 203 7.66 12.94 -11.20
C LEU A 203 7.61 13.61 -12.58
N VAL A 204 7.36 14.91 -12.65
CA VAL A 204 7.44 15.70 -13.91
C VAL A 204 8.84 15.56 -14.52
N GLU A 205 9.88 15.75 -13.71
CA GLU A 205 11.27 15.62 -14.15
C GLU A 205 11.58 14.16 -14.59
N ALA A 206 11.29 13.17 -13.76
CA ALA A 206 11.58 11.76 -14.03
C ALA A 206 10.84 11.24 -15.26
N SER A 207 9.60 11.67 -15.47
CA SER A 207 8.75 11.27 -16.61
C SER A 207 9.06 12.03 -17.89
N ARG A 208 9.96 13.01 -17.88
CA ARG A 208 10.21 13.94 -18.98
C ARG A 208 8.93 14.65 -19.42
N ASN A 209 8.32 15.36 -18.48
CA ASN A 209 7.04 16.05 -18.67
C ASN A 209 5.91 15.14 -19.18
N GLY A 210 5.73 13.98 -18.56
CA GLY A 210 4.64 13.05 -18.86
C GLY A 210 4.87 12.14 -20.08
N GLN A 211 6.04 12.22 -20.78
CA GLN A 211 6.35 11.33 -21.88
C GLN A 211 6.41 9.86 -21.46
N ASN A 212 7.00 9.60 -20.29
CA ASN A 212 7.04 8.24 -19.74
C ASN A 212 5.89 8.03 -18.75
N PRO A 213 5.23 6.87 -18.74
CA PRO A 213 4.22 6.53 -17.74
C PRO A 213 4.85 6.48 -16.34
N VAL A 214 4.05 6.82 -15.34
CA VAL A 214 4.43 6.75 -13.92
C VAL A 214 3.58 5.68 -13.25
N VAL A 215 4.20 4.72 -12.57
CA VAL A 215 3.50 3.66 -11.83
C VAL A 215 3.80 3.75 -10.34
N PHE A 216 2.74 3.60 -9.55
CA PHE A 216 2.78 3.52 -8.08
C PHE A 216 2.51 2.09 -7.64
N ASP A 217 3.21 1.60 -6.64
CA ASP A 217 3.06 0.25 -6.09
C ASP A 217 1.97 0.10 -5.03
N THR A 218 1.27 1.18 -4.70
CA THR A 218 0.30 1.21 -3.60
C THR A 218 -0.91 2.06 -3.97
N SER A 219 -2.08 1.45 -4.09
CA SER A 219 -3.30 2.11 -4.55
C SER A 219 -3.72 3.35 -3.75
N PRO A 220 -3.57 3.45 -2.42
CA PRO A 220 -3.84 4.69 -1.70
C PRO A 220 -3.01 5.87 -2.16
N CYS A 221 -1.72 5.65 -2.50
CA CYS A 221 -0.86 6.71 -3.05
C CYS A 221 -1.31 7.14 -4.44
N THR A 222 -1.59 6.16 -5.32
CA THR A 222 -2.10 6.44 -6.67
C THR A 222 -3.38 7.24 -6.62
N TYR A 223 -4.35 6.80 -5.81
CA TYR A 223 -5.64 7.48 -5.68
C TYR A 223 -5.47 8.94 -5.26
N ARG A 224 -4.66 9.20 -4.21
CA ARG A 224 -4.44 10.57 -3.75
C ARG A 224 -3.75 11.44 -4.81
N MET A 225 -2.74 10.90 -5.49
CA MET A 225 -2.04 11.64 -6.55
C MET A 225 -2.99 11.94 -7.71
N LYS A 226 -3.75 10.97 -8.21
CA LYS A 226 -4.76 11.19 -9.29
C LYS A 226 -5.81 12.25 -8.93
N GLN A 227 -6.18 12.38 -7.65
CA GLN A 227 -7.18 13.34 -7.18
C GLN A 227 -6.66 14.78 -7.06
N ASN A 228 -5.35 14.98 -6.86
CA ASN A 228 -4.80 16.27 -6.44
C ASN A 228 -3.61 16.75 -7.29
N LEU A 229 -3.20 15.99 -8.29
CA LEU A 229 -2.12 16.36 -9.21
C LEU A 229 -2.61 17.49 -10.13
N GLU A 230 -1.75 18.46 -10.40
CA GLU A 230 -2.00 19.56 -11.34
C GLU A 230 -1.31 19.32 -12.68
N ALA A 231 -0.16 18.64 -12.66
CA ALA A 231 0.58 18.33 -13.88
C ALA A 231 -0.11 17.23 -14.70
N ASP A 232 -0.04 17.36 -16.03
CA ASP A 232 -0.55 16.34 -16.96
C ASP A 232 0.42 15.16 -17.05
N LEU A 233 0.31 14.23 -16.10
CA LEU A 233 1.11 13.02 -16.03
C LEU A 233 0.25 11.77 -16.22
N ARG A 234 0.76 10.80 -16.96
CA ARG A 234 0.11 9.48 -17.10
C ARG A 234 0.41 8.63 -15.87
N LEU A 235 -0.45 8.74 -14.84
CA LEU A 235 -0.33 7.99 -13.60
C LEU A 235 -1.11 6.68 -13.64
N PHE A 236 -0.44 5.60 -13.26
CA PHE A 236 -1.02 4.26 -13.19
C PHE A 236 -0.89 3.67 -11.80
N ASP A 237 -1.95 3.02 -11.36
CA ASP A 237 -1.89 2.09 -10.23
C ASP A 237 -1.15 0.82 -10.64
N ILE A 238 -0.54 0.14 -9.66
CA ILE A 238 0.10 -1.15 -9.91
C ILE A 238 -0.83 -2.13 -10.63
N THR A 239 -2.13 -2.15 -10.24
CA THR A 239 -3.15 -2.98 -10.87
C THR A 239 -3.37 -2.62 -12.33
N GLU A 240 -3.53 -1.33 -12.63
CA GLU A 240 -3.69 -0.86 -14.02
C GLU A 240 -2.48 -1.20 -14.85
N PHE A 241 -1.28 -0.91 -14.33
CA PHE A 241 -0.05 -1.12 -15.09
C PHE A 241 0.22 -2.59 -15.35
N ILE A 242 0.00 -3.45 -14.36
CA ILE A 242 0.11 -4.90 -14.54
C ILE A 242 -0.87 -5.38 -15.61
N HIS A 243 -2.16 -5.05 -15.45
CA HIS A 243 -3.22 -5.53 -16.32
C HIS A 243 -3.05 -5.05 -17.77
N ASP A 244 -2.87 -3.73 -17.95
CA ASP A 244 -2.94 -3.11 -19.27
C ASP A 244 -1.62 -3.20 -20.04
N PHE A 245 -0.47 -3.37 -19.36
CA PHE A 245 0.83 -3.30 -20.01
C PHE A 245 1.74 -4.52 -19.77
N LEU A 246 1.75 -5.12 -18.56
CA LEU A 246 2.70 -6.20 -18.28
C LEU A 246 2.19 -7.56 -18.74
N MET A 247 0.91 -7.90 -18.50
CA MET A 247 0.37 -9.22 -18.83
C MET A 247 0.55 -9.58 -20.30
N ALA A 248 0.40 -8.62 -21.22
CA ALA A 248 0.57 -8.85 -22.65
C ALA A 248 2.04 -9.16 -23.05
N ARG A 249 3.00 -8.75 -22.21
CA ARG A 249 4.45 -8.89 -22.44
C ARG A 249 5.07 -10.10 -21.75
N LEU A 250 4.29 -10.82 -20.96
CA LEU A 250 4.74 -11.96 -20.15
C LEU A 250 4.07 -13.25 -20.63
N ALA A 251 4.81 -14.36 -20.58
CA ALA A 251 4.27 -15.69 -20.69
C ALA A 251 3.80 -16.13 -19.30
N ILE A 252 2.48 -16.28 -19.11
CA ILE A 252 1.90 -16.59 -17.81
C ILE A 252 1.51 -18.06 -17.76
N ARG A 253 2.00 -18.77 -16.72
CA ARG A 253 1.62 -20.14 -16.41
C ARG A 253 0.81 -20.14 -15.14
N LYS A 254 -0.48 -20.46 -15.25
CA LYS A 254 -1.41 -20.52 -14.10
C LYS A 254 -0.92 -21.49 -13.02
N LEU A 255 -0.83 -21.01 -11.78
CA LEU A 255 -0.45 -21.82 -10.62
C LEU A 255 -1.65 -22.66 -10.15
N PRO A 256 -1.44 -23.94 -9.74
CA PRO A 256 -2.51 -24.80 -9.21
C PRO A 256 -2.81 -24.47 -7.73
N GLU A 257 -3.00 -23.20 -7.41
CA GLU A 257 -3.16 -22.68 -6.06
C GLU A 257 -4.52 -22.03 -5.87
N VAL A 258 -5.06 -22.10 -4.65
CA VAL A 258 -6.18 -21.29 -4.18
C VAL A 258 -5.62 -20.08 -3.46
N VAL A 259 -6.01 -18.88 -3.87
CA VAL A 259 -5.51 -17.63 -3.30
C VAL A 259 -6.65 -16.72 -2.88
N ALA A 260 -6.43 -15.91 -1.86
CA ALA A 260 -7.36 -14.86 -1.45
C ALA A 260 -7.01 -13.53 -2.10
N LEU A 261 -8.02 -12.73 -2.44
CA LEU A 261 -7.84 -11.41 -3.00
C LEU A 261 -8.59 -10.36 -2.17
N HIS A 262 -7.91 -9.29 -1.80
CA HIS A 262 -8.56 -8.16 -1.13
C HIS A 262 -8.32 -6.85 -1.91
N PRO A 263 -9.32 -6.39 -2.69
CA PRO A 263 -9.29 -5.07 -3.29
C PRO A 263 -9.34 -3.99 -2.19
N THR A 264 -8.33 -3.11 -2.15
CA THR A 264 -8.30 -2.02 -1.17
C THR A 264 -9.43 -1.01 -1.43
N CYS A 265 -9.76 -0.20 -0.42
CA CYS A 265 -10.70 0.91 -0.56
C CYS A 265 -10.33 1.83 -1.74
N SER A 266 -9.06 2.12 -1.94
CA SER A 266 -8.59 2.95 -3.06
C SER A 266 -8.72 2.25 -4.40
N THR A 267 -8.47 0.94 -4.49
CA THR A 267 -8.70 0.12 -5.69
C THR A 267 -10.18 0.17 -6.09
N ARG A 268 -11.09 0.04 -5.11
CA ARG A 268 -12.55 0.16 -5.33
C ARG A 268 -12.93 1.56 -5.83
N LYS A 269 -12.41 2.61 -5.20
CA LYS A 269 -12.68 4.01 -5.58
C LYS A 269 -12.16 4.37 -6.97
N MET A 270 -11.12 3.71 -7.44
CA MET A 270 -10.59 3.87 -8.80
C MET A 270 -11.26 2.96 -9.85
N GLY A 271 -12.21 2.10 -9.45
CA GLY A 271 -12.88 1.18 -10.37
C GLY A 271 -11.97 0.07 -10.91
N LEU A 272 -10.96 -0.35 -10.13
CA LEU A 272 -9.93 -1.29 -10.58
C LEU A 272 -10.13 -2.72 -10.07
N VAL A 273 -11.29 -3.02 -9.47
CA VAL A 273 -11.57 -4.34 -8.89
C VAL A 273 -11.51 -5.44 -9.94
N ASP A 274 -12.18 -5.23 -11.07
CA ASP A 274 -12.26 -6.23 -12.15
C ASP A 274 -10.87 -6.52 -12.75
N LYS A 275 -10.03 -5.48 -12.92
CA LYS A 275 -8.65 -5.66 -13.39
C LYS A 275 -7.82 -6.45 -12.38
N LEU A 276 -7.94 -6.14 -11.09
CA LEU A 276 -7.24 -6.85 -10.03
C LEU A 276 -7.65 -8.32 -9.96
N GLN A 277 -8.95 -8.59 -10.09
CA GLN A 277 -9.50 -9.94 -10.12
C GLN A 277 -9.03 -10.71 -11.36
N ASN A 278 -9.07 -10.10 -12.54
CA ASN A 278 -8.59 -10.69 -13.78
C ASN A 278 -7.10 -11.10 -13.69
N ILE A 279 -6.26 -10.25 -13.10
CA ILE A 279 -4.84 -10.59 -12.85
C ILE A 279 -4.75 -11.85 -11.98
N ALA A 280 -5.47 -11.89 -10.87
CA ALA A 280 -5.42 -13.01 -9.94
C ALA A 280 -5.95 -14.32 -10.58
N GLU A 281 -7.07 -14.27 -11.30
CA GLU A 281 -7.67 -15.41 -11.99
C GLU A 281 -6.82 -15.95 -13.16
N THR A 282 -6.04 -15.07 -13.80
CA THR A 282 -5.06 -15.48 -14.81
C THR A 282 -3.88 -16.23 -14.17
N CYS A 283 -3.50 -15.87 -12.95
CA CYS A 283 -2.32 -16.40 -12.27
C CYS A 283 -2.60 -17.62 -11.37
N ALA A 284 -3.80 -17.76 -10.80
CA ALA A 284 -4.14 -18.81 -9.82
C ALA A 284 -5.35 -19.63 -10.27
N ALA A 285 -5.37 -20.92 -9.87
CA ALA A 285 -6.45 -21.85 -10.23
C ALA A 285 -7.80 -21.42 -9.66
N GLN A 286 -7.80 -20.91 -8.43
CA GLN A 286 -9.00 -20.40 -7.77
C GLN A 286 -8.68 -19.11 -6.99
N VAL A 287 -9.60 -18.14 -7.07
CA VAL A 287 -9.50 -16.85 -6.36
C VAL A 287 -10.70 -16.69 -5.44
N ILE A 288 -10.45 -16.47 -4.16
CA ILE A 288 -11.47 -16.18 -3.16
C ILE A 288 -11.45 -14.69 -2.91
N VAL A 289 -12.55 -14.00 -3.21
CA VAL A 289 -12.76 -12.59 -2.88
C VAL A 289 -13.80 -12.51 -1.76
N PRO A 290 -13.41 -12.29 -0.49
CA PRO A 290 -14.35 -12.22 0.63
C PRO A 290 -15.30 -11.01 0.45
N GLU A 291 -16.57 -11.24 0.12
CA GLU A 291 -17.56 -10.21 -0.18
C GLU A 291 -17.86 -9.30 1.01
N GLU A 292 -17.87 -9.87 2.22
CA GLU A 292 -18.16 -9.15 3.45
C GLU A 292 -16.97 -8.33 4.00
N VAL A 293 -15.80 -8.41 3.34
CA VAL A 293 -14.59 -7.69 3.74
C VAL A 293 -14.27 -6.59 2.74
N SER A 294 -15.02 -5.49 2.83
CA SER A 294 -14.83 -4.36 1.91
C SER A 294 -13.66 -3.45 2.26
N CYS A 295 -13.29 -3.35 3.54
CA CYS A 295 -12.16 -2.58 4.06
C CYS A 295 -11.33 -3.45 5.01
N CYS A 296 -10.00 -3.29 4.97
CA CYS A 296 -9.12 -3.97 5.93
C CYS A 296 -9.17 -3.37 7.34
N GLY A 297 -9.77 -2.20 7.53
CA GLY A 297 -9.81 -1.50 8.82
C GLY A 297 -8.46 -0.99 9.36
N TRP A 298 -7.36 -1.20 8.61
CA TRP A 298 -6.03 -0.77 9.06
C TRP A 298 -5.81 0.74 8.91
N ALA A 299 -6.41 1.35 7.90
CA ALA A 299 -6.44 2.81 7.69
C ALA A 299 -5.08 3.51 7.84
N GLY A 300 -4.07 2.99 7.16
CA GLY A 300 -2.69 3.49 7.23
C GLY A 300 -1.98 3.08 8.53
N ASP A 301 -2.09 3.87 9.58
CA ASP A 301 -1.45 3.60 10.88
C ASP A 301 -2.45 3.28 12.01
N LYS A 302 -3.75 3.41 11.77
CA LYS A 302 -4.77 3.17 12.80
C LYS A 302 -4.78 1.75 13.32
N GLY A 303 -4.53 0.76 12.48
CA GLY A 303 -4.40 -0.63 12.91
C GLY A 303 -3.32 -0.87 13.97
N PHE A 304 -2.33 0.02 14.08
CA PHE A 304 -1.36 0.00 15.16
C PHE A 304 -1.87 0.61 16.46
N THR A 305 -2.78 1.59 16.39
CA THR A 305 -3.26 2.38 17.54
C THR A 305 -4.69 2.06 17.95
N VAL A 306 -5.52 1.59 17.00
CA VAL A 306 -6.93 1.23 17.20
C VAL A 306 -7.16 -0.18 16.62
N PRO A 307 -6.62 -1.24 17.26
CA PRO A 307 -6.65 -2.61 16.72
C PRO A 307 -8.08 -3.14 16.55
N GLU A 308 -9.02 -2.72 17.37
CA GLU A 308 -10.43 -3.10 17.31
C GLU A 308 -11.11 -2.66 15.99
N LEU A 309 -10.62 -1.62 15.35
CA LEU A 309 -11.10 -1.20 14.04
C LEU A 309 -10.76 -2.25 12.95
N ASN A 310 -9.52 -2.74 12.98
CA ASN A 310 -9.08 -3.79 12.07
C ASN A 310 -9.81 -5.12 12.37
N GLU A 311 -9.87 -5.54 13.63
CA GLU A 311 -10.57 -6.75 14.05
C GLU A 311 -12.03 -6.77 13.59
N SER A 312 -12.75 -5.67 13.81
CA SER A 312 -14.14 -5.53 13.38
C SER A 312 -14.31 -5.59 11.88
N ALA A 313 -13.43 -4.91 11.12
CA ALA A 313 -13.53 -4.83 9.67
C ALA A 313 -13.28 -6.18 8.98
N VAL A 314 -12.39 -7.01 9.54
CA VAL A 314 -11.99 -8.30 8.93
C VAL A 314 -12.48 -9.53 9.69
N ARG A 315 -13.48 -9.38 10.58
CA ARG A 315 -14.03 -10.48 11.38
C ARG A 315 -14.47 -11.70 10.55
N ASN A 316 -14.97 -11.45 9.34
CA ASN A 316 -15.44 -12.49 8.43
C ASN A 316 -14.35 -12.97 7.44
N LEU A 317 -13.13 -12.42 7.50
CA LEU A 317 -12.06 -12.77 6.58
C LEU A 317 -11.66 -14.25 6.70
N ARG A 318 -11.29 -14.68 7.90
CA ARG A 318 -10.86 -16.07 8.14
C ARG A 318 -11.94 -17.11 7.85
N PRO A 319 -13.21 -16.91 8.24
CA PRO A 319 -14.29 -17.83 7.89
C PRO A 319 -14.58 -17.94 6.38
N SER A 320 -14.26 -16.88 5.59
CA SER A 320 -14.45 -16.89 4.14
C SER A 320 -13.35 -17.61 3.37
N LEU A 321 -12.24 -17.97 4.02
CA LEU A 321 -11.12 -18.65 3.38
C LEU A 321 -11.24 -20.16 3.53
N SER A 322 -11.00 -20.90 2.44
CA SER A 322 -10.86 -22.35 2.47
C SER A 322 -9.51 -22.76 3.09
N ASP A 323 -9.44 -23.98 3.61
CA ASP A 323 -8.22 -24.50 4.27
C ASP A 323 -7.03 -24.62 3.31
N ASP A 324 -7.28 -24.85 2.04
CA ASP A 324 -6.29 -24.94 0.95
C ASP A 324 -5.85 -23.58 0.40
N CYS A 325 -6.41 -22.48 0.89
CA CYS A 325 -5.95 -21.14 0.53
C CYS A 325 -4.52 -20.92 1.05
N VAL A 326 -3.56 -20.77 0.12
CA VAL A 326 -2.13 -20.73 0.47
C VAL A 326 -1.61 -19.32 0.79
N ALA A 327 -2.18 -18.28 0.19
CA ALA A 327 -1.76 -16.89 0.36
C ALA A 327 -2.88 -15.91 0.02
N GLY A 328 -2.71 -14.64 0.44
CA GLY A 328 -3.57 -13.55 0.05
C GLY A 328 -2.81 -12.47 -0.74
N TYR A 329 -3.56 -11.72 -1.57
CA TYR A 329 -3.00 -10.62 -2.36
C TYR A 329 -3.85 -9.36 -2.24
N SER A 330 -3.16 -8.21 -2.30
CA SER A 330 -3.78 -6.89 -2.16
C SER A 330 -2.93 -5.82 -2.88
N THR A 331 -3.23 -4.55 -2.68
CA THR A 331 -2.51 -3.41 -3.28
C THR A 331 -2.16 -2.33 -2.25
N GLY A 332 -2.07 -2.71 -0.97
CA GLY A 332 -1.78 -1.78 0.13
C GLY A 332 -0.95 -2.40 1.23
N ARG A 333 0.32 -1.97 1.37
CA ARG A 333 1.28 -2.57 2.32
C ARG A 333 0.76 -2.66 3.76
N THR A 334 0.09 -1.63 4.24
CA THR A 334 -0.46 -1.63 5.61
C THR A 334 -1.71 -2.49 5.74
N CYS A 335 -2.53 -2.61 4.69
CA CYS A 335 -3.65 -3.54 4.65
C CYS A 335 -3.16 -4.99 4.77
N GLU A 336 -2.07 -5.33 4.08
CA GLU A 336 -1.47 -6.67 4.09
C GLU A 336 -1.11 -7.14 5.51
N ILE A 337 -0.66 -6.23 6.39
CA ILE A 337 -0.35 -6.55 7.80
C ILE A 337 -1.60 -7.03 8.55
N GLY A 338 -2.67 -6.25 8.47
CA GLY A 338 -3.93 -6.55 9.15
C GLY A 338 -4.62 -7.78 8.61
N LEU A 339 -4.66 -7.91 7.28
CA LEU A 339 -5.22 -9.08 6.59
C LEU A 339 -4.45 -10.35 6.95
N SER A 340 -3.12 -10.30 6.98
CA SER A 340 -2.29 -11.43 7.35
C SER A 340 -2.53 -11.85 8.81
N PHE A 341 -2.59 -10.89 9.72
CA PHE A 341 -2.77 -11.17 11.14
C PHE A 341 -4.11 -11.87 11.43
N HIS A 342 -5.20 -11.41 10.84
CA HIS A 342 -6.53 -11.96 11.12
C HIS A 342 -6.88 -13.22 10.30
N SER A 343 -6.29 -13.39 9.11
CA SER A 343 -6.51 -14.58 8.30
C SER A 343 -5.59 -15.75 8.68
N GLY A 344 -4.41 -15.46 9.24
CA GLY A 344 -3.34 -16.45 9.42
C GLY A 344 -2.64 -16.83 8.12
N ARG A 345 -2.88 -16.13 7.01
CA ARG A 345 -2.24 -16.30 5.70
C ARG A 345 -1.41 -15.06 5.38
N TYR A 346 -0.25 -15.22 4.71
CA TYR A 346 0.54 -14.06 4.28
C TYR A 346 -0.15 -13.34 3.13
N TYR A 347 -0.54 -12.08 3.35
CA TYR A 347 -1.00 -11.17 2.31
C TYR A 347 0.16 -10.36 1.77
N ARG A 348 0.22 -10.26 0.44
CA ARG A 348 1.28 -9.59 -0.32
C ARG A 348 0.70 -8.72 -1.43
N SER A 349 1.52 -7.89 -2.05
CA SER A 349 1.13 -7.20 -3.27
C SER A 349 0.81 -8.19 -4.41
N ILE A 350 -0.15 -7.85 -5.26
CA ILE A 350 -0.49 -8.64 -6.45
C ILE A 350 0.70 -8.88 -7.38
N ALA A 351 1.71 -8.00 -7.35
CA ALA A 351 2.95 -8.17 -8.13
C ALA A 351 3.68 -9.48 -7.83
N TYR A 352 3.65 -9.94 -6.59
CA TYR A 352 4.29 -11.21 -6.24
C TYR A 352 3.61 -12.42 -6.89
N LEU A 353 2.29 -12.40 -7.03
CA LEU A 353 1.55 -13.47 -7.69
C LEU A 353 1.93 -13.54 -9.16
N LEU A 354 1.89 -12.39 -9.86
CA LEU A 354 2.26 -12.35 -11.26
C LEU A 354 3.72 -12.72 -11.50
N ASP A 355 4.64 -12.27 -10.63
CA ASP A 355 6.07 -12.60 -10.79
C ASP A 355 6.33 -14.10 -10.69
N ARG A 356 5.67 -14.79 -9.75
CA ARG A 356 5.80 -16.24 -9.53
C ARG A 356 5.29 -17.09 -10.70
N CYS A 357 4.30 -16.62 -11.43
CA CYS A 357 3.63 -17.37 -12.49
C CYS A 357 4.04 -16.92 -13.91
N SER A 358 4.98 -16.00 -14.04
CA SER A 358 5.34 -15.42 -15.36
C SER A 358 6.82 -15.53 -15.67
N GLU A 359 7.09 -15.64 -16.98
CA GLU A 359 8.43 -15.60 -17.57
C GLU A 359 8.47 -14.50 -18.64
N PRO A 360 9.66 -13.99 -19.03
CA PRO A 360 9.77 -13.13 -20.20
C PRO A 360 9.14 -13.81 -21.41
N LYS A 361 8.33 -13.07 -22.16
CA LYS A 361 7.83 -13.60 -23.44
C LYS A 361 8.99 -13.60 -24.43
N GLU A 362 9.32 -14.76 -24.97
CA GLU A 362 10.33 -14.85 -26.03
C GLU A 362 9.91 -13.96 -27.20
N PRO A 363 10.86 -13.21 -27.82
CA PRO A 363 10.56 -12.52 -29.06
C PRO A 363 10.05 -13.55 -30.06
N LEU A 364 8.96 -13.22 -30.78
CA LEU A 364 8.40 -14.07 -31.81
C LEU A 364 9.54 -14.43 -32.80
N SER A 365 9.70 -15.71 -33.08
CA SER A 365 10.62 -16.16 -34.06
C SER A 365 10.25 -15.58 -35.44
N GLU A 366 11.23 -15.37 -36.32
CA GLU A 366 10.98 -14.83 -37.68
C GLU A 366 9.90 -15.61 -38.46
N ARG A 367 9.73 -16.91 -38.16
CA ARG A 367 8.65 -17.75 -38.74
C ARG A 367 7.24 -17.36 -38.28
N GLU A 368 7.07 -16.98 -36.99
CA GLU A 368 5.78 -16.57 -36.44
C GLU A 368 5.38 -15.16 -36.87
N LEU A 369 6.35 -14.34 -37.29
CA LEU A 369 6.09 -13.00 -37.85
C LEU A 369 5.58 -13.12 -39.30
N ASP A 370 6.10 -14.07 -40.08
CA ASP A 370 5.67 -14.32 -41.46
C ASP A 370 4.23 -14.90 -41.52
N GLU A 371 3.84 -15.75 -40.58
CA GLU A 371 2.50 -16.35 -40.53
C GLU A 371 1.36 -15.37 -40.13
N ARG A 372 1.70 -14.23 -39.52
CA ARG A 372 0.71 -13.19 -39.15
C ARG A 372 0.62 -12.03 -40.15
N GLY A 373 1.49 -12.02 -41.15
CA GLY A 373 1.54 -11.04 -42.22
C GLY A 373 0.77 -11.42 -43.48
N THR A 374 0.09 -12.57 -43.49
CA THR A 374 -0.83 -13.03 -44.52
C THR A 374 -2.28 -13.04 -43.97
#